data_7b08a9fe436ddca1c3d896e5699132a0
#
_entry.id   7b08a9fe436ddca1c3d896e5699132a0
#
_cell.length_a   1.000
_cell.length_b   1.000
_cell.length_c   1.000
_cell.angle_alpha   90.00
_cell.angle_beta   90.00
_cell.angle_gamma   90.00
#
_symmetry.space_group_name_H-M   'P 1'
#
loop_
_entity.id
_entity.type
_entity.pdbx_description
1 polymer ?
#
loop_
_entity_poly.entity_id
_entity_poly.type
_entity_poly.pdbx_seq_one_letter_code
_entity_poly.pdbx_strand_id
1 'polypeptide(L)' 'MTCYFRHLQDVFEKIGIKVTKENKRKIDQIIHNMVGVDYKNCPAAWKEVKKRIAEDEEAFISQLRSLLNL' A
#
# COMPACT_ATOMS: atom_id res chain seq x y z
N MET A 1 -1.82 11.60 8.49
CA MET A 1 -0.82 10.54 8.35
C MET A 1 -1.51 9.18 8.25
N THR A 2 -1.04 8.36 7.34
CA THR A 2 -1.66 7.05 7.14
C THR A 2 -1.18 6.07 8.19
N CYS A 3 -2.10 5.48 8.93
CA CYS A 3 -1.77 4.72 10.14
C CYS A 3 -1.01 3.43 9.89
N TYR A 4 -1.03 2.91 8.66
CA TYR A 4 -0.35 1.65 8.36
C TYR A 4 0.93 1.82 7.54
N PHE A 5 1.25 3.02 7.06
CA PHE A 5 2.43 3.24 6.22
C PHE A 5 3.73 2.87 6.92
N ARG A 6 3.77 3.08 8.22
CA ARG A 6 4.92 2.69 9.03
C ARG A 6 5.24 1.21 8.88
N HIS A 7 4.23 0.38 8.79
CA HIS A 7 4.38 -1.06 8.66
C HIS A 7 4.74 -1.48 7.23
N LEU A 8 4.48 -0.61 6.26
CA LEU A 8 4.77 -0.87 4.86
C LEU A 8 6.09 -0.27 4.41
N GLN A 9 6.83 0.34 5.31
CA GLN A 9 8.07 1.02 4.97
C GLN A 9 9.05 0.09 4.24
N ASP A 10 9.20 -1.13 4.75
CA ASP A 10 10.08 -2.12 4.12
C ASP A 10 9.60 -2.50 2.72
N VAL A 11 8.29 -2.61 2.54
CA VAL A 11 7.71 -2.91 1.24
C VAL A 11 8.00 -1.79 0.25
N PHE A 12 7.82 -0.55 0.67
CA PHE A 12 8.12 0.60 -0.17
C PHE A 12 9.58 0.66 -0.57
N GLU A 13 10.48 0.33 0.35
CA GLU A 13 11.91 0.28 0.06
C GLU A 13 12.23 -0.78 -0.98
N LYS A 14 11.62 -1.95 -0.88
CA LYS A 14 11.81 -3.03 -1.84
C LYS A 14 11.38 -2.63 -3.24
N ILE A 15 10.34 -1.81 -3.36
CA ILE A 15 9.84 -1.34 -4.64
C ILE A 15 10.64 -0.15 -5.16
N GLY A 16 11.41 0.49 -4.30
CA GLY A 16 12.15 1.69 -4.65
C GLY A 16 11.31 2.95 -4.61
N ILE A 17 10.24 2.95 -3.81
CA ILE A 17 9.36 4.11 -3.66
C ILE A 17 9.78 4.95 -2.46
N LYS A 18 9.84 6.25 -2.69
CA LYS A 18 10.05 7.20 -1.62
C LYS A 18 8.74 7.89 -1.31
N VAL A 19 8.22 7.66 -0.11
CA VAL A 19 6.96 8.27 0.31
C VAL A 19 7.20 9.69 0.77
N THR A 20 6.50 10.63 0.14
CA THR A 20 6.59 12.05 0.48
C THR A 20 5.20 12.56 0.86
N LYS A 21 5.15 13.79 1.39
CA LYS A 21 3.86 14.41 1.71
C LYS A 21 2.98 14.57 0.48
N GLU A 22 3.61 14.73 -0.67
CA GLU A 22 2.90 14.95 -1.94
C GLU A 22 2.28 13.68 -2.48
N ASN A 23 2.97 12.55 -2.39
CA ASN A 23 2.50 11.32 -3.00
C ASN A 23 1.80 10.38 -2.01
N LYS A 24 1.87 10.69 -0.72
CA LYS A 24 1.32 9.81 0.32
C LYS A 24 -0.18 9.55 0.14
N ARG A 25 -0.94 10.60 -0.13
CA ARG A 25 -2.39 10.46 -0.32
C ARG A 25 -2.70 9.61 -1.55
N LYS A 26 -1.95 9.83 -2.63
CA LYS A 26 -2.15 9.07 -3.86
C LYS A 26 -1.85 7.59 -3.64
N ILE A 27 -0.76 7.29 -2.95
CA ILE A 27 -0.40 5.91 -2.63
C ILE A 27 -1.48 5.28 -1.77
N ASP A 28 -1.97 6.01 -0.78
CA ASP A 28 -3.02 5.54 0.10
C ASP A 28 -4.31 5.22 -0.67
N GLN A 29 -4.71 6.09 -1.58
CA GLN A 29 -5.88 5.85 -2.43
C GLN A 29 -5.70 4.62 -3.30
N ILE A 30 -4.51 4.45 -3.86
CA ILE A 30 -4.22 3.30 -4.71
C ILE A 30 -4.29 2.00 -3.90
N ILE A 31 -3.76 2.01 -2.69
CA ILE A 31 -3.80 0.84 -1.82
C ILE A 31 -5.24 0.49 -1.46
N HIS A 32 -6.04 1.48 -1.07
CA HIS A 32 -7.45 1.25 -0.76
C HIS A 32 -8.19 0.64 -1.96
N ASN A 33 -7.96 1.19 -3.14
CA ASN A 33 -8.56 0.70 -4.36
C ASN A 33 -8.15 -0.74 -4.67
N MET A 34 -6.86 -1.02 -4.49
CA MET A 34 -6.29 -2.33 -4.79
C MET A 34 -6.90 -3.41 -3.91
N VAL A 35 -7.16 -3.10 -2.65
CA VAL A 35 -7.72 -4.09 -1.72
C VAL A 35 -9.25 -4.03 -1.66
N GLY A 36 -9.87 -3.17 -2.45
CA GLY A 36 -11.33 -3.10 -2.51
C GLY A 36 -11.98 -2.47 -1.30
N VAL A 37 -11.29 -1.56 -0.64
CA VAL A 37 -11.78 -0.87 0.55
C VAL A 37 -12.04 0.59 0.20
N ASP A 38 -13.13 1.14 0.71
CA ASP A 38 -13.46 2.54 0.50
C ASP A 38 -12.39 3.44 1.09
N TYR A 39 -12.07 4.49 0.35
CA TYR A 39 -10.99 5.37 0.76
C TYR A 39 -11.29 6.00 2.11
N LYS A 40 -10.24 6.06 2.86
CA LYS A 40 -10.05 6.50 4.23
C LYS A 40 -10.72 5.59 5.25
N ASN A 41 -10.48 4.29 5.06
CA ASN A 41 -10.81 3.29 6.05
C ASN A 41 -9.53 2.54 6.39
N CYS A 42 -8.63 3.18 7.12
CA CYS A 42 -7.31 2.63 7.44
C CYS A 42 -7.35 1.26 8.10
N PRO A 43 -8.19 1.02 9.11
CA PRO A 43 -8.19 -0.30 9.76
C PRO A 43 -8.56 -1.42 8.80
N ALA A 44 -9.57 -1.21 7.96
CA ALA A 44 -9.98 -2.23 6.98
C ALA A 44 -8.93 -2.41 5.90
N ALA A 45 -8.35 -1.32 5.42
CA ALA A 45 -7.30 -1.37 4.40
C ALA A 45 -6.08 -2.13 4.93
N TRP A 46 -5.65 -1.83 6.14
CA TRP A 46 -4.50 -2.49 6.74
C TRP A 46 -4.74 -3.99 6.94
N LYS A 47 -5.95 -4.35 7.35
CA LYS A 47 -6.31 -5.75 7.52
C LYS A 47 -6.16 -6.52 6.22
N GLU A 48 -6.66 -5.97 5.13
CA GLU A 48 -6.56 -6.60 3.83
C GLU A 48 -5.13 -6.62 3.31
N VAL A 49 -4.38 -5.55 3.53
CA VAL A 49 -2.98 -5.48 3.12
C VAL A 49 -2.17 -6.56 3.82
N LYS A 50 -2.35 -6.72 5.13
CA LYS A 50 -1.65 -7.76 5.89
C LYS A 50 -1.97 -9.14 5.35
N LYS A 51 -3.23 -9.38 5.04
CA LYS A 51 -3.68 -10.65 4.52
C LYS A 51 -3.01 -10.96 3.19
N ARG A 52 -2.98 -10.00 2.29
CA ARG A 52 -2.38 -10.18 0.97
C ARG A 52 -0.87 -10.42 1.05
N ILE A 53 -0.20 -9.71 1.93
CA ILE A 53 1.24 -9.89 2.13
C ILE A 53 1.51 -11.29 2.70
N ALA A 54 0.69 -11.74 3.63
CA ALA A 54 0.85 -13.05 4.23
C ALA A 54 0.61 -14.18 3.22
N GLU A 55 -0.30 -13.96 2.28
CA GLU A 55 -0.60 -14.96 1.26
C GLU A 55 0.44 -14.97 0.14
N ASP A 56 0.83 -13.80 -0.36
CA ASP A 56 1.82 -13.69 -1.44
C ASP A 56 2.36 -12.27 -1.49
N GLU A 57 3.45 -12.04 -0.78
CA GLU A 57 4.07 -10.72 -0.72
C GLU A 57 4.55 -10.26 -2.09
N GLU A 58 5.11 -11.16 -2.89
CA GLU A 58 5.63 -10.79 -4.21
C GLU A 58 4.52 -10.32 -5.14
N ALA A 59 3.39 -11.01 -5.11
CA ALA A 59 2.25 -10.61 -5.92
C ALA A 59 1.72 -9.24 -5.48
N PHE A 60 1.65 -9.00 -4.19
CA PHE A 60 1.23 -7.72 -3.65
C PHE A 60 2.17 -6.59 -4.11
N ILE A 61 3.46 -6.82 -3.96
CA ILE A 61 4.48 -5.83 -4.35
C ILE A 61 4.41 -5.55 -5.85
N SER A 62 4.29 -6.59 -6.65
CA SER A 62 4.23 -6.46 -8.10
C SER A 62 3.00 -5.66 -8.54
N GLN A 63 1.85 -5.95 -7.94
CA GLN A 63 0.62 -5.25 -8.24
C GLN A 63 0.69 -3.78 -7.83
N LEU A 64 1.20 -3.52 -6.64
CA LEU A 64 1.35 -2.17 -6.14
C LEU A 64 2.30 -1.35 -7.04
N ARG A 65 3.41 -1.95 -7.41
CA ARG A 65 4.38 -1.30 -8.29
C ARG A 65 3.76 -0.94 -9.63
N SER A 66 2.99 -1.86 -10.19
CA SER A 66 2.31 -1.64 -11.46
C SER A 66 1.30 -0.49 -11.37
N LEU A 67 0.53 -0.46 -10.28
CA LEU A 67 -0.47 0.59 -10.08
C LEU A 67 0.15 1.95 -9.82
N LEU A 68 1.31 1.98 -9.21
CA LEU A 68 2.05 3.23 -8.97
C LEU A 68 2.82 3.69 -10.20
N ASN A 69 2.86 2.87 -11.22
CA ASN A 69 3.50 3.19 -12.49
C ASN A 69 4.99 3.52 -12.34
N LEU A 70 5.69 2.65 -11.66
CA LEU A 70 7.13 2.78 -11.44
C LEU A 70 7.93 1.93 -12.40
#